data_89882a565e1948c4ba5b86a1ed6b6569
#
_entry.id   89882a565e1948c4ba5b86a1ed6b6569
#
_cell.length_a   1.000
_cell.length_b   1.000
_cell.length_c   1.000
_cell.angle_alpha   90.00
_cell.angle_beta   90.00
_cell.angle_gamma   90.00
#
_symmetry.space_group_name_H-M   'P 1'
#
loop_
_entity.id
_entity.type
_entity.pdbx_description
1 polymer ?
#
loop_
_entity_poly.entity_id
_entity_poly.type
_entity_poly.pdbx_seq_one_letter_code
_entity_poly.pdbx_strand_id
1 'polypeptide(L)'
;MKEAPLTPDFIQHDWAPLASAELLDGFVELSWADGTSLQAYTLWLAENAEGYGLEPLTRESKLEPRDLPSPSDVISAGVDDDGALRVAWTDGRTVRIHPGWLHHIADEAHLPASGLPAHTLWTAADLPNPPTIDGSRILDDPQVLEHWLSLLVEYGLCRLTGTPTELDFVERLI
;
A
#
# COMPACT_ATOMS: atom_id res chain seq x y z
N MET A 1 15.71 8.46 -24.79
CA MET A 1 14.81 7.63 -23.96
C MET A 1 14.60 8.42 -22.69
N LYS A 2 13.35 8.73 -22.33
CA LYS A 2 13.09 9.39 -21.05
C LYS A 2 13.44 8.42 -19.92
N GLU A 3 13.98 8.92 -18.82
CA GLU A 3 14.25 8.10 -17.63
C GLU A 3 12.92 7.57 -17.06
N ALA A 4 12.93 6.31 -16.62
CA ALA A 4 11.75 5.72 -16.00
C ALA A 4 11.45 6.42 -14.66
N PRO A 5 10.18 6.78 -14.38
CA PRO A 5 9.82 7.36 -13.08
C PRO A 5 10.14 6.37 -11.94
N LEU A 6 10.50 6.92 -10.79
CA LEU A 6 10.68 6.12 -9.59
C LEU A 6 9.34 5.54 -9.10
N THR A 7 9.40 4.37 -8.48
CA THR A 7 8.27 3.71 -7.85
C THR A 7 8.32 3.88 -6.32
N PRO A 8 7.18 3.88 -5.62
CA PRO A 8 7.14 4.02 -4.16
C PRO A 8 7.76 2.85 -3.40
N ASP A 9 7.85 1.69 -4.02
CA ASP A 9 8.57 0.53 -3.51
C ASP A 9 9.99 0.47 -4.09
N PHE A 10 10.80 -0.49 -3.62
CA PHE A 10 12.15 -0.74 -4.13
C PHE A 10 12.18 -1.90 -5.12
N ILE A 11 11.02 -2.30 -5.64
CA ILE A 11 10.87 -3.41 -6.59
C ILE A 11 11.09 -2.88 -8.01
N GLN A 12 11.77 -3.64 -8.82
CA GLN A 12 11.87 -3.36 -10.25
C GLN A 12 10.64 -3.94 -10.95
N HIS A 13 9.84 -3.06 -11.56
CA HIS A 13 8.67 -3.43 -12.32
C HIS A 13 8.97 -3.43 -13.82
N ASP A 14 8.43 -4.41 -14.53
CA ASP A 14 8.43 -4.41 -15.99
C ASP A 14 7.62 -3.24 -16.53
N TRP A 15 8.02 -2.70 -17.69
CA TRP A 15 7.31 -1.60 -18.31
C TRP A 15 6.02 -2.09 -18.95
N ALA A 16 4.86 -1.74 -18.41
CA ALA A 16 3.54 -2.08 -18.90
C ALA A 16 2.82 -0.80 -19.37
N PRO A 17 2.91 -0.40 -20.65
CA PRO A 17 2.39 0.86 -21.13
C PRO A 17 0.86 0.94 -20.98
N LEU A 18 0.37 2.08 -20.49
CA LEU A 18 -1.06 2.37 -20.41
C LEU A 18 -1.66 2.50 -21.82
N ALA A 19 -2.86 1.98 -21.99
CA ALA A 19 -3.68 2.19 -23.18
C ALA A 19 -4.50 3.48 -23.07
N SER A 20 -5.02 3.81 -21.88
CA SER A 20 -5.74 5.05 -21.63
C SER A 20 -5.61 5.53 -20.18
N ALA A 21 -5.83 6.83 -19.98
CA ALA A 21 -5.99 7.46 -18.69
C ALA A 21 -7.08 8.56 -18.82
N GLU A 22 -8.12 8.48 -18.01
CA GLU A 22 -9.24 9.42 -17.99
C GLU A 22 -9.39 10.02 -16.60
N LEU A 23 -9.37 11.35 -16.51
CA LEU A 23 -9.60 12.08 -15.27
C LEU A 23 -11.10 12.16 -15.00
N LEU A 24 -11.52 11.63 -13.87
CA LEU A 24 -12.87 11.70 -13.33
C LEU A 24 -12.88 12.49 -12.02
N ASP A 25 -14.05 12.61 -11.39
CA ASP A 25 -14.17 13.34 -10.13
C ASP A 25 -13.44 12.62 -8.99
N GLY A 26 -12.27 13.13 -8.63
CA GLY A 26 -11.44 12.63 -7.53
C GLY A 26 -10.55 11.43 -7.85
N PHE A 27 -10.58 10.88 -9.06
CA PHE A 27 -9.71 9.78 -9.47
C PHE A 27 -9.38 9.77 -10.97
N VAL A 28 -8.37 8.99 -11.32
CA VAL A 28 -7.99 8.72 -12.71
C VAL A 28 -8.31 7.26 -13.01
N GLU A 29 -9.12 7.02 -14.03
CA GLU A 29 -9.37 5.68 -14.55
C GLU A 29 -8.28 5.32 -15.54
N LEU A 30 -7.60 4.21 -15.28
CA LEU A 30 -6.49 3.70 -16.07
C LEU A 30 -6.88 2.39 -16.73
N SER A 31 -6.40 2.14 -17.96
CA SER A 31 -6.56 0.84 -18.59
C SER A 31 -5.31 0.42 -19.35
N TRP A 32 -5.13 -0.88 -19.50
CA TRP A 32 -4.08 -1.54 -20.26
C TRP A 32 -4.65 -2.38 -21.41
N ALA A 33 -3.79 -2.72 -22.36
CA ALA A 33 -4.21 -3.47 -23.55
C ALA A 33 -4.64 -4.92 -23.25
N ASP A 34 -4.23 -5.46 -22.12
CA ASP A 34 -4.60 -6.81 -21.65
C ASP A 34 -5.98 -6.87 -20.96
N GLY A 35 -6.65 -5.74 -20.81
CA GLY A 35 -7.95 -5.62 -20.16
C GLY A 35 -7.89 -5.28 -18.66
N THR A 36 -6.71 -5.19 -18.09
CA THR A 36 -6.52 -4.71 -16.71
C THR A 36 -6.95 -3.25 -16.60
N SER A 37 -7.54 -2.87 -15.47
CA SER A 37 -7.93 -1.50 -15.16
C SER A 37 -7.72 -1.14 -13.70
N LEU A 38 -7.52 0.15 -13.42
CA LEU A 38 -7.31 0.68 -12.07
C LEU A 38 -8.00 2.03 -11.92
N GLN A 39 -8.74 2.22 -10.85
CA GLN A 39 -9.17 3.55 -10.40
C GLN A 39 -8.18 4.07 -9.35
N ALA A 40 -7.35 5.03 -9.75
CA ALA A 40 -6.32 5.62 -8.90
C ALA A 40 -6.79 6.97 -8.36
N TYR A 41 -6.97 7.09 -7.04
CA TYR A 41 -7.33 8.37 -6.41
C TYR A 41 -6.24 9.40 -6.62
N THR A 42 -6.63 10.63 -6.94
CA THR A 42 -5.71 11.73 -7.24
C THR A 42 -4.77 12.06 -6.08
N LEU A 43 -5.26 11.95 -4.84
CA LEU A 43 -4.43 12.10 -3.64
C LEU A 43 -3.36 10.99 -3.55
N TRP A 44 -3.76 9.74 -3.75
CA TRP A 44 -2.83 8.61 -3.73
C TRP A 44 -1.76 8.73 -4.83
N LEU A 45 -2.15 9.21 -6.04
CA LEU A 45 -1.18 9.51 -7.11
C LEU A 45 -0.20 10.60 -6.70
N ALA A 46 -0.67 11.66 -6.01
CA ALA A 46 0.20 12.74 -5.53
C ALA A 46 1.22 12.25 -4.49
N GLU A 47 0.79 11.42 -3.52
CA GLU A 47 1.66 10.86 -2.49
C GLU A 47 2.76 9.96 -3.06
N ASN A 48 2.44 9.20 -4.10
CA ASN A 48 3.32 8.19 -4.69
C ASN A 48 4.09 8.68 -5.92
N ALA A 49 3.99 9.96 -6.25
CA ALA A 49 4.66 10.53 -7.42
C ALA A 49 5.98 11.20 -7.06
N GLU A 50 7.06 10.79 -7.75
CA GLU A 50 8.32 11.54 -7.76
C GLU A 50 8.08 12.96 -8.28
N GLY A 51 8.64 13.95 -7.58
CA GLY A 51 8.45 15.37 -7.89
C GLY A 51 7.18 15.98 -7.27
N TYR A 52 6.38 15.17 -6.57
CA TYR A 52 5.26 15.64 -5.73
C TYR A 52 5.43 15.16 -4.29
N GLY A 53 4.82 14.06 -3.89
CA GLY A 53 4.78 13.56 -2.53
C GLY A 53 5.86 12.52 -2.18
N LEU A 54 6.42 11.84 -3.17
CA LEU A 54 7.39 10.79 -2.93
C LEU A 54 8.79 11.35 -2.68
N GLU A 55 9.43 10.96 -1.56
CA GLU A 55 10.85 11.20 -1.31
C GLU A 55 11.70 10.18 -2.09
N PRO A 56 12.57 10.62 -3.02
CA PRO A 56 13.27 9.68 -3.90
C PRO A 56 14.20 8.70 -3.20
N LEU A 57 14.77 9.06 -2.05
CA LEU A 57 15.74 8.23 -1.35
C LEU A 57 15.08 7.20 -0.43
N THR A 58 14.12 7.63 0.39
CA THR A 58 13.48 6.80 1.42
C THR A 58 12.19 6.14 0.93
N ARG A 59 11.62 6.61 -0.18
CA ARG A 59 10.31 6.20 -0.72
C ARG A 59 9.13 6.49 0.20
N GLU A 60 9.33 7.34 1.19
CA GLU A 60 8.29 7.78 2.10
C GLU A 60 7.51 8.96 1.50
N SER A 61 6.24 9.11 1.91
CA SER A 61 5.48 10.31 1.61
C SER A 61 6.01 11.48 2.43
N LYS A 62 6.26 12.61 1.77
CA LYS A 62 6.65 13.88 2.40
C LYS A 62 5.50 14.89 2.50
N LEU A 63 4.27 14.46 2.13
CA LEU A 63 3.10 15.30 2.24
C LEU A 63 2.61 15.33 3.71
N GLU A 64 2.50 16.52 4.24
CA GLU A 64 1.84 16.72 5.53
C GLU A 64 0.32 16.79 5.35
N PRO A 65 -0.49 16.39 6.33
CA PRO A 65 -1.96 16.40 6.20
C PRO A 65 -2.56 17.74 5.77
N ARG A 66 -1.90 18.85 6.11
CA ARG A 66 -2.33 20.21 5.72
C ARG A 66 -1.97 20.60 4.28
N ASP A 67 -1.04 19.86 3.67
CA ASP A 67 -0.50 20.14 2.33
C ASP A 67 -1.05 19.15 1.28
N LEU A 68 -2.01 18.32 1.69
CA LEU A 68 -2.65 17.36 0.80
C LEU A 68 -3.45 18.10 -0.27
N PRO A 69 -3.29 17.74 -1.56
CA PRO A 69 -4.07 18.35 -2.63
C PRO A 69 -5.54 17.94 -2.52
N SER A 70 -6.41 18.86 -2.92
CA SER A 70 -7.82 18.52 -3.16
C SER A 70 -7.95 17.67 -4.43
N PRO A 71 -8.93 16.78 -4.51
CA PRO A 71 -9.26 16.09 -5.78
C PRO A 71 -9.43 17.04 -6.96
N SER A 72 -10.01 18.22 -6.74
CA SER A 72 -10.20 19.26 -7.75
C SER A 72 -8.90 19.98 -8.18
N ASP A 73 -7.79 19.74 -7.52
CA ASP A 73 -6.49 20.35 -7.87
C ASP A 73 -5.84 19.67 -9.07
N VAL A 74 -6.27 18.47 -9.47
CA VAL A 74 -5.82 17.83 -10.70
C VAL A 74 -6.51 18.46 -11.89
N ILE A 75 -5.73 18.99 -12.84
CA ILE A 75 -6.25 19.64 -14.05
C ILE A 75 -6.20 18.75 -15.29
N SER A 76 -5.32 17.77 -15.31
CA SER A 76 -5.27 16.79 -16.39
C SER A 76 -4.57 15.51 -15.99
N ALA A 77 -5.02 14.41 -16.58
CA ALA A 77 -4.32 13.13 -16.59
C ALA A 77 -4.29 12.61 -18.03
N GLY A 78 -3.24 11.90 -18.40
CA GLY A 78 -3.10 11.36 -19.76
C GLY A 78 -1.91 10.42 -19.87
N VAL A 79 -1.81 9.74 -20.99
CA VAL A 79 -0.75 8.80 -21.30
C VAL A 79 0.33 9.50 -22.13
N ASP A 80 1.59 9.38 -21.72
CA ASP A 80 2.75 9.88 -22.47
C ASP A 80 3.05 8.97 -23.69
N ASP A 81 3.89 9.46 -24.60
CA ASP A 81 4.28 8.73 -25.82
C ASP A 81 4.90 7.34 -25.54
N ASP A 82 5.46 7.13 -24.36
CA ASP A 82 6.05 5.87 -23.93
C ASP A 82 5.12 5.02 -23.04
N GLY A 83 3.88 5.47 -22.83
CA GLY A 83 2.87 4.75 -22.05
C GLY A 83 2.88 5.04 -20.56
N ALA A 84 3.72 5.97 -20.07
CA ALA A 84 3.68 6.39 -18.66
C ALA A 84 2.43 7.24 -18.38
N LEU A 85 1.91 7.18 -17.14
CA LEU A 85 0.90 8.12 -16.69
C LEU A 85 1.53 9.50 -16.46
N ARG A 86 0.90 10.54 -17.02
CA ARG A 86 1.23 11.94 -16.73
C ARG A 86 0.05 12.61 -16.05
N VAL A 87 0.32 13.26 -14.91
CA VAL A 87 -0.70 14.02 -14.15
C VAL A 87 -0.19 15.43 -13.91
N ALA A 88 -1.08 16.42 -14.07
CA ALA A 88 -0.79 17.83 -13.81
C ALA A 88 -1.78 18.44 -12.80
N TRP A 89 -1.28 19.30 -11.93
CA TRP A 89 -2.03 19.96 -10.87
C TRP A 89 -2.10 21.48 -11.06
N THR A 90 -3.05 22.12 -10.38
CA THR A 90 -3.28 23.58 -10.41
C THR A 90 -2.10 24.39 -9.89
N ASP A 91 -1.25 23.81 -9.04
CA ASP A 91 -0.02 24.42 -8.53
C ASP A 91 1.15 24.46 -9.54
N GLY A 92 0.91 23.94 -10.76
CA GLY A 92 1.87 23.89 -11.85
C GLY A 92 2.77 22.65 -11.85
N ARG A 93 2.67 21.78 -10.87
CA ARG A 93 3.41 20.51 -10.89
C ARG A 93 2.87 19.58 -11.95
N THR A 94 3.78 18.89 -12.61
CA THR A 94 3.46 17.82 -13.55
C THR A 94 4.41 16.67 -13.28
N VAL A 95 3.86 15.49 -13.05
CA VAL A 95 4.64 14.28 -12.73
C VAL A 95 4.38 13.19 -13.74
N ARG A 96 5.32 12.26 -13.79
CA ARG A 96 5.18 10.99 -14.51
C ARG A 96 5.18 9.85 -13.50
N ILE A 97 4.32 8.86 -13.72
CA ILE A 97 4.19 7.71 -12.83
C ILE A 97 4.41 6.43 -13.64
N HIS A 98 5.13 5.47 -13.04
CA HIS A 98 5.56 4.24 -13.69
C HIS A 98 4.38 3.33 -14.01
N PRO A 99 4.10 3.02 -15.29
CA PRO A 99 2.89 2.31 -15.68
C PRO A 99 2.92 0.83 -15.26
N GLY A 100 4.09 0.21 -15.17
CA GLY A 100 4.24 -1.17 -14.70
C GLY A 100 4.01 -1.30 -13.20
N TRP A 101 4.38 -0.30 -12.39
CA TRP A 101 4.02 -0.26 -10.98
C TRP A 101 2.50 -0.14 -10.80
N LEU A 102 1.84 0.74 -11.55
CA LEU A 102 0.39 0.87 -11.53
C LEU A 102 -0.31 -0.42 -11.98
N HIS A 103 0.23 -1.09 -12.99
CA HIS A 103 -0.28 -2.39 -13.45
C HIS A 103 -0.14 -3.46 -12.37
N HIS A 104 1.01 -3.50 -11.69
CA HIS A 104 1.23 -4.40 -10.57
C HIS A 104 0.20 -4.20 -9.45
N ILE A 105 -0.14 -2.95 -9.11
CA ILE A 105 -1.19 -2.64 -8.14
C ILE A 105 -2.58 -3.07 -8.63
N ALA A 106 -2.85 -2.93 -9.93
CA ALA A 106 -4.13 -3.30 -10.55
C ALA A 106 -4.32 -4.81 -10.66
N ASP A 107 -3.24 -5.58 -10.77
CA ASP A 107 -3.28 -7.03 -10.90
C ASP A 107 -3.45 -7.68 -9.52
N GLU A 108 -4.69 -7.86 -9.09
CA GLU A 108 -5.01 -8.54 -7.83
C GLU A 108 -4.56 -10.01 -7.79
N ALA A 109 -4.20 -10.60 -8.94
CA ALA A 109 -3.76 -11.99 -8.99
C ALA A 109 -2.41 -12.23 -8.30
N HIS A 110 -1.58 -11.18 -8.12
CA HIS A 110 -0.35 -11.27 -7.34
C HIS A 110 -0.58 -11.17 -5.84
N LEU A 111 -1.74 -10.64 -5.40
CA LEU A 111 -2.11 -10.71 -4.00
C LEU A 111 -2.28 -12.19 -3.66
N PRO A 112 -1.45 -12.75 -2.77
CA PRO A 112 -1.63 -14.14 -2.39
C PRO A 112 -3.08 -14.28 -1.95
N ALA A 113 -3.80 -15.26 -2.53
CA ALA A 113 -5.02 -15.74 -1.92
C ALA A 113 -4.61 -16.11 -0.49
N SER A 114 -4.83 -15.19 0.44
CA SER A 114 -4.31 -15.34 1.78
C SER A 114 -5.02 -16.55 2.38
N GLY A 115 -4.31 -17.65 2.58
CA GLY A 115 -4.79 -18.70 3.48
C GLY A 115 -4.88 -18.20 4.92
N LEU A 116 -4.82 -16.88 5.08
CA LEU A 116 -4.95 -16.20 6.37
C LEU A 116 -6.42 -16.17 6.80
N PRO A 117 -6.71 -16.23 8.09
CA PRO A 117 -8.05 -16.03 8.63
C PRO A 117 -8.66 -14.71 8.14
N ALA A 118 -9.99 -14.71 7.96
CA ALA A 118 -10.71 -13.47 7.67
C ALA A 118 -10.55 -12.50 8.84
N HIS A 119 -10.38 -11.21 8.53
CA HIS A 119 -10.32 -10.17 9.56
C HIS A 119 -11.67 -10.00 10.24
N THR A 120 -11.68 -9.95 11.56
CA THR A 120 -12.86 -9.62 12.36
C THR A 120 -12.78 -8.13 12.75
N LEU A 121 -13.62 -7.30 12.12
CA LEU A 121 -13.74 -5.89 12.49
C LEU A 121 -14.48 -5.76 13.83
N TRP A 122 -13.96 -4.92 14.71
CA TRP A 122 -14.48 -4.75 16.05
C TRP A 122 -14.40 -3.31 16.55
N THR A 123 -15.28 -2.98 17.50
CA THR A 123 -15.21 -1.77 18.31
C THR A 123 -14.91 -2.14 19.77
N ALA A 124 -14.64 -1.17 20.61
CA ALA A 124 -14.45 -1.41 22.05
C ALA A 124 -15.65 -2.10 22.74
N ALA A 125 -16.85 -1.96 22.16
CA ALA A 125 -18.05 -2.63 22.68
C ALA A 125 -18.09 -4.12 22.28
N ASP A 126 -17.58 -4.46 21.09
CA ASP A 126 -17.58 -5.81 20.56
C ASP A 126 -16.44 -6.65 21.18
N LEU A 127 -15.31 -6.01 21.47
CA LEU A 127 -14.11 -6.65 22.01
C LEU A 127 -13.66 -5.97 23.33
N PRO A 128 -14.42 -6.11 24.42
CA PRO A 128 -14.07 -5.49 25.70
C PRO A 128 -12.78 -6.03 26.32
N ASN A 129 -12.40 -7.24 25.94
CA ASN A 129 -11.12 -7.86 26.32
C ASN A 129 -10.41 -8.36 25.08
N PRO A 130 -9.13 -8.03 24.89
CA PRO A 130 -8.36 -8.54 23.77
C PRO A 130 -8.17 -10.06 23.86
N PRO A 131 -8.08 -10.76 22.72
CA PRO A 131 -7.67 -12.15 22.70
C PRO A 131 -6.39 -12.31 23.51
N THR A 132 -6.34 -13.32 24.36
CA THR A 132 -5.23 -13.52 25.29
C THR A 132 -4.84 -14.97 25.32
N ILE A 133 -3.56 -15.27 25.15
CA ILE A 133 -3.02 -16.62 25.27
C ILE A 133 -1.85 -16.66 26.25
N ASP A 134 -1.56 -17.86 26.76
CA ASP A 134 -0.36 -18.12 27.52
C ASP A 134 0.84 -18.24 26.59
N GLY A 135 1.74 -17.26 26.66
CA GLY A 135 2.96 -17.16 25.84
C GLY A 135 4.19 -17.82 26.48
N SER A 136 4.06 -18.52 27.60
CA SER A 136 5.19 -19.14 28.29
C SER A 136 5.98 -20.14 27.42
N ARG A 137 5.33 -20.73 26.41
CA ARG A 137 5.92 -21.71 25.48
C ARG A 137 6.01 -21.22 24.04
N ILE A 138 5.76 -19.94 23.77
CA ILE A 138 5.61 -19.43 22.41
C ILE A 138 6.87 -19.61 21.54
N LEU A 139 8.06 -19.61 22.13
CA LEU A 139 9.32 -19.84 21.42
C LEU A 139 9.62 -21.32 21.15
N ASP A 140 9.00 -22.23 21.91
CA ASP A 140 9.33 -23.65 21.90
C ASP A 140 8.20 -24.54 21.34
N ASP A 141 7.00 -23.95 21.16
CA ASP A 141 5.81 -24.66 20.70
C ASP A 141 5.21 -24.00 19.45
N PRO A 142 5.43 -24.59 18.26
CA PRO A 142 4.92 -24.05 17.01
C PRO A 142 3.39 -23.87 17.00
N GLN A 143 2.63 -24.69 17.74
CA GLN A 143 1.18 -24.57 17.78
C GLN A 143 0.73 -23.33 18.58
N VAL A 144 1.46 -22.97 19.64
CA VAL A 144 1.21 -21.74 20.41
C VAL A 144 1.53 -20.53 19.54
N LEU A 145 2.64 -20.55 18.81
CA LEU A 145 3.03 -19.50 17.88
C LEU A 145 1.99 -19.33 16.75
N GLU A 146 1.59 -20.43 16.10
CA GLU A 146 0.58 -20.41 15.03
C GLU A 146 -0.76 -19.84 15.54
N HIS A 147 -1.21 -20.26 16.70
CA HIS A 147 -2.43 -19.76 17.30
C HIS A 147 -2.36 -18.25 17.59
N TRP A 148 -1.23 -17.78 18.13
CA TRP A 148 -0.99 -16.36 18.37
C TRP A 148 -1.02 -15.55 17.07
N LEU A 149 -0.31 -16.01 16.03
CA LEU A 149 -0.29 -15.36 14.73
C LEU A 149 -1.68 -15.32 14.07
N SER A 150 -2.46 -16.41 14.20
CA SER A 150 -3.83 -16.46 13.70
C SER A 150 -4.73 -15.40 14.35
N LEU A 151 -4.62 -15.21 15.67
CA LEU A 151 -5.37 -14.19 16.41
C LEU A 151 -4.91 -12.76 16.03
N LEU A 152 -3.62 -12.56 15.78
CA LEU A 152 -3.11 -11.28 15.28
C LEU A 152 -3.68 -10.95 13.89
N VAL A 153 -3.75 -11.91 13.00
CA VAL A 153 -4.35 -11.72 11.68
C VAL A 153 -5.84 -11.45 11.78
N GLU A 154 -6.56 -12.24 12.60
CA GLU A 154 -8.02 -12.12 12.73
C GLU A 154 -8.46 -10.81 13.40
N TYR A 155 -7.82 -10.42 14.51
CA TYR A 155 -8.25 -9.28 15.34
C TYR A 155 -7.33 -8.06 15.27
N GLY A 156 -6.15 -8.16 14.66
CA GLY A 156 -5.15 -7.10 14.63
C GLY A 156 -4.38 -6.94 15.94
N LEU A 157 -4.72 -7.69 16.98
CA LEU A 157 -4.04 -7.68 18.28
C LEU A 157 -4.26 -8.99 19.04
N CYS A 158 -3.28 -9.38 19.85
CA CYS A 158 -3.40 -10.47 20.82
C CYS A 158 -2.45 -10.24 21.99
N ARG A 159 -2.93 -10.40 23.21
CA ARG A 159 -2.13 -10.26 24.40
C ARG A 159 -1.48 -11.60 24.78
N LEU A 160 -0.16 -11.56 24.97
CA LEU A 160 0.58 -12.67 25.57
C LEU A 160 0.68 -12.48 27.08
N THR A 161 0.48 -13.55 27.82
CA THR A 161 0.72 -13.64 29.28
C THR A 161 1.75 -14.70 29.57
N GLY A 162 2.39 -14.66 30.73
CA GLY A 162 3.37 -15.65 31.12
C GLY A 162 4.67 -15.66 30.32
N THR A 163 4.90 -14.62 29.50
CA THR A 163 6.14 -14.49 28.73
C THR A 163 7.33 -14.19 29.64
N PRO A 164 8.56 -14.61 29.25
CA PRO A 164 9.77 -14.16 29.89
C PRO A 164 9.90 -12.63 29.90
N THR A 165 10.56 -12.08 30.90
CA THR A 165 10.80 -10.63 31.07
C THR A 165 12.21 -10.22 30.64
N GLU A 166 12.93 -11.08 29.95
CA GLU A 166 14.27 -10.82 29.43
C GLU A 166 14.22 -9.83 28.27
N LEU A 167 15.25 -8.99 28.17
CA LEU A 167 15.28 -7.89 27.18
C LEU A 167 15.28 -8.39 25.74
N ASP A 168 15.85 -9.58 25.46
CA ASP A 168 15.96 -10.17 24.13
C ASP A 168 14.73 -11.02 23.72
N PHE A 169 13.73 -11.14 24.59
CA PHE A 169 12.56 -11.98 24.30
C PHE A 169 11.83 -11.56 23.01
N VAL A 170 11.62 -10.25 22.83
CA VAL A 170 10.92 -9.72 21.65
C VAL A 170 11.71 -9.98 20.37
N GLU A 171 13.04 -9.81 20.42
CA GLU A 171 13.93 -10.08 19.27
C GLU A 171 13.93 -11.56 18.87
N ARG A 172 13.73 -12.47 19.84
CA ARG A 172 13.64 -13.91 19.58
C ARG A 172 12.27 -14.35 19.06
N LEU A 173 11.24 -13.52 19.27
CA LEU A 173 9.87 -13.79 18.85
C LEU A 173 9.62 -13.34 17.39
N ILE A 174 10.38 -12.36 16.91
CA ILE A 174 10.29 -11.78 15.55
C ILE A 174 11.31 -12.48 14.64
#